data_bb24e28a67c47dbb9b5542a647df11f9
#
_entry.id   bb24e28a67c47dbb9b5542a647df11f9
#
_cell.length_a   1.000
_cell.length_b   1.000
_cell.length_c   1.000
_cell.angle_alpha   90.00
_cell.angle_beta   90.00
_cell.angle_gamma   90.00
#
_symmetry.space_group_name_H-M   'P 1'
#
loop_
_entity.id
_entity.type
_entity.pdbx_description
1 polymer ?
#
loop_
_entity_poly.entity_id
_entity_poly.type
_entity_poly.pdbx_seq_one_letter_code
_entity_poly.pdbx_strand_id
1 'polypeptide(L)'
;MAAVGPEGGSESQLLQFELEHELKCPLCGDFLQDAVTTECGHSFCKKCLLTNLVQQPSDASLCPVCKTNVNVDALKSNGKLDKIASIFRAKRSLQEQQERTESKGELGYEMMYYFLQYTKAKQVQLLREVKSRVLSLDQDLVTVRNRLEASTGIGLVDPTTGQADPRQLEIIQQKVREDLRHYPHMVNLLPNLENFYVYNKDAVPASALTGSKRKAGGCPFGGGMPSVAYNVKVKRREQYIDGVAETLMNVSKHNRLKLEVEIPSGDMMQKSAIISSIGFNSNQEYFATAGVSKRIKIYDFQNVVEDRFRIPCPVRELTWRSKLSDLDWNKHESAHLATSDYDGMISVWDVDSGENILEYDEHEKRAWSVCFSKTDPCLLASGSDDGTVKIYSTKQNRSVLTVETVANVCSVQYHPTNFHYIAVGCSDHQAYVYDLRQANQPVVTLSGHKRAISYAAYSKDSELLTASTDNTLRIWNVQSGESKRVLSGHVNQKHFVGLALKDDWVAVGSETNELFVYNKALDSPIHRYSFGETEGQNSHHFISATCWKPRSEMILCASSDGNLRVLSLE
;
A
#
# COMPACT_ATOMS: atom_id res chain seq x y z
N MET A 1 22.36 -22.09 -56.59
CA MET A 1 23.40 -22.50 -55.63
C MET A 1 22.92 -22.07 -54.27
N ALA A 2 22.40 -23.01 -53.50
CA ALA A 2 21.85 -22.82 -52.19
C ALA A 2 22.98 -22.85 -51.14
N ALA A 3 23.03 -21.84 -50.29
CA ALA A 3 23.92 -21.83 -49.12
C ALA A 3 23.28 -22.68 -48.03
N VAL A 4 23.98 -23.75 -47.64
CA VAL A 4 23.66 -24.64 -46.54
C VAL A 4 23.98 -23.88 -45.24
N GLY A 5 22.98 -23.66 -44.40
CA GLY A 5 23.17 -23.22 -43.03
C GLY A 5 23.58 -24.39 -42.14
N PRO A 6 24.33 -24.20 -41.05
CA PRO A 6 24.69 -25.25 -40.13
C PRO A 6 23.51 -25.64 -39.27
N GLU A 7 22.97 -26.82 -39.46
CA GLU A 7 22.01 -27.46 -38.58
C GLU A 7 22.73 -28.02 -37.34
N GLY A 8 22.14 -27.86 -36.14
CA GLY A 8 22.35 -28.73 -35.01
C GLY A 8 23.27 -28.26 -33.88
N GLY A 9 23.18 -27.01 -33.47
CA GLY A 9 23.65 -26.62 -32.13
C GLY A 9 22.60 -26.96 -31.06
N SER A 10 22.91 -27.83 -30.09
CA SER A 10 21.98 -28.11 -28.99
C SER A 10 21.65 -26.81 -28.22
N GLU A 11 20.43 -26.72 -27.69
CA GLU A 11 19.95 -25.57 -26.89
C GLU A 11 20.94 -25.14 -25.79
N SER A 12 21.72 -26.09 -25.28
CA SER A 12 22.80 -25.87 -24.32
C SER A 12 24.01 -25.12 -24.91
N GLN A 13 24.28 -25.21 -26.20
CA GLN A 13 25.39 -24.50 -26.86
C GLN A 13 24.98 -23.03 -27.16
N LEU A 14 23.74 -22.79 -27.50
CA LEU A 14 23.21 -21.45 -27.67
C LEU A 14 23.20 -20.68 -26.33
N LEU A 15 22.70 -21.30 -25.27
CA LEU A 15 22.73 -20.74 -23.91
C LEU A 15 24.17 -20.47 -23.43
N GLN A 16 25.11 -21.35 -23.73
CA GLN A 16 26.52 -21.16 -23.38
C GLN A 16 27.13 -19.98 -24.16
N PHE A 17 26.80 -19.83 -25.43
CA PHE A 17 27.29 -18.75 -26.29
C PHE A 17 26.74 -17.38 -25.83
N GLU A 18 25.45 -17.32 -25.51
CA GLU A 18 24.82 -16.11 -24.95
C GLU A 18 25.44 -15.74 -23.58
N LEU A 19 25.66 -16.71 -22.71
CA LEU A 19 26.30 -16.48 -21.41
C LEU A 19 27.76 -16.01 -21.54
N GLU A 20 28.52 -16.55 -22.49
CA GLU A 20 29.89 -16.12 -22.78
C GLU A 20 29.93 -14.69 -23.33
N HIS A 21 28.93 -14.29 -24.10
CA HIS A 21 28.81 -12.93 -24.62
C HIS A 21 28.53 -11.91 -23.51
N GLU A 22 27.62 -12.24 -22.59
CA GLU A 22 27.24 -11.40 -21.44
C GLU A 22 28.38 -11.25 -20.41
N LEU A 23 29.32 -12.18 -20.37
CA LEU A 23 30.46 -12.16 -19.44
C LEU A 23 31.69 -11.45 -20.01
N LYS A 24 31.63 -10.94 -21.24
CA LYS A 24 32.72 -10.18 -21.87
C LYS A 24 32.59 -8.69 -21.60
N CYS A 25 33.72 -8.06 -21.35
CA CYS A 25 33.78 -6.62 -21.23
C CYS A 25 33.59 -5.96 -22.62
N PRO A 26 32.62 -5.08 -22.83
CA PRO A 26 32.41 -4.43 -24.12
C PRO A 26 33.56 -3.53 -24.58
N LEU A 27 34.51 -3.20 -23.70
CA LEU A 27 35.65 -2.34 -23.99
C LEU A 27 36.90 -3.11 -24.42
N CYS A 28 37.23 -4.22 -23.78
CA CYS A 28 38.42 -5.00 -24.13
C CYS A 28 38.11 -6.31 -24.86
N GLY A 29 36.85 -6.75 -24.92
CA GLY A 29 36.44 -7.99 -25.56
C GLY A 29 36.77 -9.27 -24.75
N ASP A 30 37.51 -9.14 -23.65
CA ASP A 30 37.85 -10.25 -22.77
C ASP A 30 36.81 -10.43 -21.65
N PHE A 31 36.85 -11.61 -20.99
CA PHE A 31 35.99 -11.84 -19.84
C PHE A 31 36.24 -10.80 -18.73
N LEU A 32 35.16 -10.36 -18.11
CA LEU A 32 35.15 -9.35 -17.06
C LEU A 32 36.18 -9.66 -15.96
N GLN A 33 36.94 -8.65 -15.55
CA GLN A 33 37.92 -8.71 -14.47
C GLN A 33 37.67 -7.52 -13.53
N ASP A 34 37.53 -7.80 -12.21
CA ASP A 34 37.07 -6.85 -11.23
C ASP A 34 35.77 -6.17 -11.71
N ALA A 35 34.77 -7.00 -12.02
CA ALA A 35 33.54 -6.55 -12.67
C ALA A 35 32.84 -5.45 -11.89
N VAL A 36 32.55 -4.34 -12.54
CA VAL A 36 31.73 -3.24 -12.05
C VAL A 36 30.52 -3.05 -12.93
N THR A 37 29.36 -2.81 -12.31
CA THR A 37 28.10 -2.54 -13.01
C THR A 37 27.72 -1.09 -12.78
N THR A 38 27.40 -0.39 -13.85
CA THR A 38 26.88 0.98 -13.85
C THR A 38 25.40 0.99 -13.46
N GLU A 39 24.86 2.16 -13.10
CA GLU A 39 23.43 2.33 -12.78
C GLU A 39 22.49 1.96 -13.93
N CYS A 40 22.94 2.12 -15.16
CA CYS A 40 22.20 1.69 -16.36
C CYS A 40 22.25 0.19 -16.65
N GLY A 41 22.89 -0.62 -15.77
CA GLY A 41 22.91 -2.07 -15.83
C GLY A 41 24.04 -2.69 -16.67
N HIS A 42 24.89 -1.92 -17.36
CA HIS A 42 25.99 -2.44 -18.14
C HIS A 42 27.21 -2.77 -17.27
N SER A 43 27.86 -3.89 -17.56
CA SER A 43 29.01 -4.38 -16.79
C SER A 43 30.32 -4.29 -17.58
N PHE A 44 31.39 -3.89 -16.91
CA PHE A 44 32.72 -3.69 -17.49
C PHE A 44 33.81 -4.17 -16.53
N CYS A 45 35.02 -4.38 -17.04
CA CYS A 45 36.19 -4.45 -16.17
C CYS A 45 36.39 -3.07 -15.51
N LYS A 46 36.63 -3.03 -14.22
CA LYS A 46 36.84 -1.78 -13.48
C LYS A 46 37.93 -0.92 -14.13
N LYS A 47 39.07 -1.54 -14.49
CA LYS A 47 40.19 -0.84 -15.16
C LYS A 47 39.79 -0.27 -16.52
N CYS A 48 39.09 -1.04 -17.35
CA CYS A 48 38.66 -0.61 -18.69
C CYS A 48 37.69 0.54 -18.64
N LEU A 49 36.70 0.48 -17.75
CA LEU A 49 35.72 1.55 -17.58
C LEU A 49 36.37 2.84 -17.09
N LEU A 50 37.18 2.78 -16.05
CA LEU A 50 37.87 3.96 -15.52
C LEU A 50 38.80 4.61 -16.57
N THR A 51 39.55 3.80 -17.33
CA THR A 51 40.42 4.32 -18.41
C THR A 51 39.60 4.99 -19.51
N ASN A 52 38.45 4.41 -19.89
CA ASN A 52 37.58 5.00 -20.92
C ASN A 52 36.93 6.30 -20.44
N LEU A 53 36.47 6.40 -19.18
CA LEU A 53 35.86 7.58 -18.63
C LEU A 53 36.85 8.75 -18.53
N VAL A 54 38.11 8.48 -18.20
CA VAL A 54 39.20 9.51 -18.17
C VAL A 54 39.53 10.04 -19.55
N GLN A 55 39.32 9.27 -20.62
CA GLN A 55 39.64 9.66 -22.01
C GLN A 55 38.49 10.40 -22.70
N GLN A 56 37.33 10.57 -22.07
CA GLN A 56 36.21 11.31 -22.66
C GLN A 56 36.45 12.83 -22.57
N PRO A 57 36.27 13.57 -23.66
CA PRO A 57 36.64 14.99 -23.77
C PRO A 57 35.65 15.97 -23.15
N SER A 58 34.61 15.54 -22.45
CA SER A 58 33.59 16.38 -21.82
C SER A 58 33.40 16.03 -20.36
N ASP A 59 33.00 17.00 -19.52
CA ASP A 59 32.73 16.84 -18.08
C ASP A 59 31.64 15.79 -17.73
N ALA A 60 31.01 15.17 -18.71
CA ALA A 60 30.01 14.14 -18.52
C ALA A 60 30.61 12.76 -18.74
N SER A 61 30.73 11.98 -17.65
CA SER A 61 31.11 10.56 -17.70
C SER A 61 29.97 9.74 -18.27
N LEU A 62 30.06 9.31 -19.53
CA LEU A 62 28.99 8.57 -20.23
C LEU A 62 29.30 7.08 -20.33
N CYS A 63 28.27 6.23 -20.15
CA CYS A 63 28.37 4.80 -20.36
C CYS A 63 28.78 4.48 -21.80
N PRO A 64 29.84 3.68 -22.02
CA PRO A 64 30.33 3.34 -23.35
C PRO A 64 29.28 2.67 -24.27
N VAL A 65 28.33 1.94 -23.68
CA VAL A 65 27.28 1.18 -24.40
C VAL A 65 26.05 2.01 -24.70
N CYS A 66 25.41 2.59 -23.68
CA CYS A 66 24.11 3.27 -23.84
C CYS A 66 24.17 4.80 -23.75
N LYS A 67 25.31 5.38 -23.53
CA LYS A 67 25.55 6.84 -23.44
C LYS A 67 24.78 7.56 -22.30
N THR A 68 24.27 6.83 -21.34
CA THR A 68 23.70 7.42 -20.11
C THR A 68 24.80 7.92 -19.19
N ASN A 69 24.50 8.92 -18.37
CA ASN A 69 25.45 9.48 -17.43
C ASN A 69 25.83 8.44 -16.37
N VAL A 70 27.10 8.34 -16.02
CA VAL A 70 27.63 7.36 -15.04
C VAL A 70 28.29 8.11 -13.91
N ASN A 71 27.78 7.92 -12.70
CA ASN A 71 28.46 8.40 -11.50
C ASN A 71 29.56 7.40 -11.09
N VAL A 72 30.80 7.85 -11.10
CA VAL A 72 31.96 7.02 -10.76
C VAL A 72 31.92 6.52 -9.31
N ASP A 73 31.39 7.35 -8.40
CA ASP A 73 31.27 7.00 -6.97
C ASP A 73 30.15 5.99 -6.69
N ALA A 74 29.20 5.87 -7.61
CA ALA A 74 28.07 4.93 -7.53
C ALA A 74 28.33 3.58 -8.21
N LEU A 75 29.54 3.33 -8.73
CA LEU A 75 29.89 2.05 -9.35
C LEU A 75 29.80 0.89 -8.35
N LYS A 76 28.94 -0.05 -8.64
CA LYS A 76 28.77 -1.25 -7.79
C LYS A 76 29.69 -2.36 -8.24
N SER A 77 30.58 -2.81 -7.34
CA SER A 77 31.36 -4.03 -7.58
C SER A 77 30.42 -5.22 -7.68
N ASN A 78 30.52 -5.97 -8.78
CA ASN A 78 29.71 -7.15 -9.02
C ASN A 78 30.53 -8.44 -8.85
N GLY A 79 30.78 -8.79 -7.60
CA GLY A 79 31.57 -9.97 -7.25
C GLY A 79 30.95 -11.31 -7.71
N LYS A 80 29.65 -11.34 -8.05
CA LYS A 80 29.00 -12.54 -8.62
C LYS A 80 29.40 -12.70 -10.09
N LEU A 81 29.30 -11.65 -10.88
CA LEU A 81 29.73 -11.64 -12.28
C LEU A 81 31.23 -11.89 -12.40
N ASP A 82 32.02 -11.33 -11.50
CA ASP A 82 33.47 -11.53 -11.51
C ASP A 82 33.87 -12.97 -11.19
N LYS A 83 33.18 -13.62 -10.23
CA LYS A 83 33.38 -15.06 -9.96
C LYS A 83 33.01 -15.94 -11.14
N ILE A 84 31.87 -15.66 -11.81
CA ILE A 84 31.46 -16.42 -12.99
C ILE A 84 32.44 -16.17 -14.14
N ALA A 85 32.82 -14.93 -14.41
CA ALA A 85 33.79 -14.56 -15.42
C ALA A 85 35.18 -15.21 -15.15
N SER A 86 35.58 -15.35 -13.87
CA SER A 86 36.84 -16.03 -13.47
C SER A 86 36.83 -17.52 -13.80
N ILE A 87 35.68 -18.19 -13.68
CA ILE A 87 35.52 -19.60 -14.07
C ILE A 87 35.66 -19.73 -15.59
N PHE A 88 35.06 -18.84 -16.37
CA PHE A 88 35.18 -18.87 -17.83
C PHE A 88 36.58 -18.49 -18.30
N ARG A 89 37.29 -17.59 -17.62
CA ARG A 89 38.74 -17.32 -17.85
C ARG A 89 39.59 -18.54 -17.59
N ALA A 90 39.36 -19.20 -16.46
CA ALA A 90 40.08 -20.44 -16.13
C ALA A 90 39.80 -21.56 -17.14
N LYS A 91 38.53 -21.68 -17.60
CA LYS A 91 38.15 -22.61 -18.67
C LYS A 91 38.91 -22.35 -19.96
N ARG A 92 39.01 -21.09 -20.39
CA ARG A 92 39.71 -20.70 -21.61
C ARG A 92 41.21 -20.96 -21.53
N SER A 93 41.83 -20.63 -20.38
CA SER A 93 43.26 -20.92 -20.16
C SER A 93 43.54 -22.45 -20.13
N LEU A 94 42.61 -23.26 -19.62
CA LEU A 94 42.67 -24.72 -19.67
C LEU A 94 42.42 -25.24 -21.09
N GLN A 95 41.53 -24.66 -21.88
CA GLN A 95 41.33 -25.03 -23.29
C GLN A 95 42.56 -24.72 -24.15
N GLU A 96 43.22 -23.58 -23.97
CA GLU A 96 44.47 -23.22 -24.66
C GLU A 96 45.64 -24.13 -24.24
N GLN A 97 45.60 -24.72 -23.03
CA GLN A 97 46.55 -25.77 -22.60
C GLN A 97 46.15 -27.19 -23.08
N GLN A 98 44.83 -27.46 -23.24
CA GLN A 98 44.29 -28.77 -23.62
C GLN A 98 44.20 -29.01 -25.12
N GLU A 99 44.30 -27.99 -25.99
CA GLU A 99 44.59 -28.22 -27.41
C GLU A 99 45.91 -28.99 -27.62
N ARG A 100 46.68 -29.19 -26.52
CA ARG A 100 47.88 -30.03 -26.48
C ARG A 100 47.69 -31.43 -25.86
N THR A 101 46.52 -31.75 -25.25
CA THR A 101 46.27 -33.11 -24.69
C THR A 101 44.76 -33.41 -24.66
N GLU A 102 44.40 -34.53 -25.27
CA GLU A 102 43.04 -35.07 -25.34
C GLU A 102 42.47 -35.45 -23.95
N SER A 103 41.43 -34.71 -23.45
CA SER A 103 40.33 -35.32 -22.68
C SER A 103 39.14 -34.35 -22.53
N LYS A 104 38.18 -34.45 -23.43
CA LYS A 104 36.92 -33.68 -23.44
C LYS A 104 35.90 -34.13 -22.39
N GLY A 105 36.16 -35.13 -21.56
CA GLY A 105 35.19 -35.72 -20.62
C GLY A 105 35.23 -35.16 -19.19
N GLU A 106 36.40 -34.83 -18.67
CA GLU A 106 36.58 -34.52 -17.24
C GLU A 106 36.00 -33.18 -16.81
N LEU A 107 36.16 -32.12 -17.62
CA LEU A 107 35.67 -30.77 -17.30
C LEU A 107 34.14 -30.70 -17.18
N GLY A 108 33.42 -31.49 -17.99
CA GLY A 108 31.96 -31.57 -17.92
C GLY A 108 31.48 -32.16 -16.57
N TYR A 109 32.18 -33.16 -16.09
CA TYR A 109 31.86 -33.78 -14.80
C TYR A 109 32.25 -32.90 -13.61
N GLU A 110 33.35 -32.14 -13.69
CA GLU A 110 33.72 -31.17 -12.66
C GLU A 110 32.71 -30.03 -12.53
N MET A 111 32.25 -29.47 -13.65
CA MET A 111 31.20 -28.46 -13.66
C MET A 111 29.88 -29.02 -13.12
N MET A 112 29.51 -30.24 -13.48
CA MET A 112 28.32 -30.93 -12.99
C MET A 112 28.42 -31.15 -11.47
N TYR A 113 29.59 -31.58 -10.97
CA TYR A 113 29.85 -31.76 -9.55
C TYR A 113 29.70 -30.44 -8.78
N TYR A 114 30.29 -29.34 -9.27
CA TYR A 114 30.15 -28.02 -8.66
C TYR A 114 28.70 -27.53 -8.65
N PHE A 115 27.99 -27.68 -9.76
CA PHE A 115 26.55 -27.32 -9.86
C PHE A 115 25.72 -28.14 -8.85
N LEU A 116 25.96 -29.42 -8.75
CA LEU A 116 25.26 -30.29 -7.79
C LEU A 116 25.58 -29.90 -6.33
N GLN A 117 26.83 -29.58 -6.03
CA GLN A 117 27.25 -29.07 -4.72
C GLN A 117 26.54 -27.74 -4.37
N TYR A 118 26.50 -26.79 -5.32
CA TYR A 118 25.81 -25.51 -5.16
C TYR A 118 24.31 -25.72 -4.93
N THR A 119 23.69 -26.54 -5.75
CA THR A 119 22.26 -26.86 -5.63
C THR A 119 21.95 -27.52 -4.29
N LYS A 120 22.77 -28.47 -3.87
CA LYS A 120 22.67 -29.12 -2.55
C LYS A 120 22.77 -28.08 -1.41
N ALA A 121 23.75 -27.20 -1.47
CA ALA A 121 23.94 -26.16 -0.46
C ALA A 121 22.71 -25.23 -0.36
N LYS A 122 22.15 -24.84 -1.51
CA LYS A 122 20.91 -24.03 -1.59
C LYS A 122 19.72 -24.77 -0.98
N GLN A 123 19.55 -26.05 -1.28
CA GLN A 123 18.47 -26.86 -0.73
C GLN A 123 18.63 -27.09 0.78
N VAL A 124 19.86 -27.26 1.27
CA VAL A 124 20.15 -27.39 2.71
C VAL A 124 19.84 -26.06 3.44
N GLN A 125 20.14 -24.92 2.82
CA GLN A 125 19.78 -23.60 3.38
C GLN A 125 18.26 -23.45 3.49
N LEU A 126 17.53 -23.76 2.42
CA LEU A 126 16.06 -23.72 2.41
C LEU A 126 15.45 -24.63 3.49
N LEU A 127 16.00 -25.86 3.62
CA LEU A 127 15.59 -26.79 4.68
C LEU A 127 15.81 -26.23 6.09
N ARG A 128 16.92 -25.52 6.33
CA ARG A 128 17.18 -24.85 7.62
C ARG A 128 16.17 -23.75 7.90
N GLU A 129 15.83 -22.95 6.88
CA GLU A 129 14.84 -21.88 7.00
C GLU A 129 13.44 -22.45 7.31
N VAL A 130 13.03 -23.49 6.58
CA VAL A 130 11.74 -24.17 6.82
C VAL A 130 11.71 -24.79 8.22
N LYS A 131 12.79 -25.47 8.64
CA LYS A 131 12.87 -26.05 9.98
C LYS A 131 12.78 -24.98 11.07
N SER A 132 13.44 -23.84 10.88
CA SER A 132 13.35 -22.71 11.81
C SER A 132 11.92 -22.16 11.90
N ARG A 133 11.20 -22.06 10.75
CA ARG A 133 9.80 -21.63 10.71
C ARG A 133 8.89 -22.61 11.45
N VAL A 134 9.05 -23.90 11.23
CA VAL A 134 8.26 -24.95 11.92
C VAL A 134 8.46 -24.86 13.44
N LEU A 135 9.70 -24.80 13.91
CA LEU A 135 9.98 -24.66 15.34
C LEU A 135 9.37 -23.40 15.96
N SER A 136 9.32 -22.33 15.17
CA SER A 136 8.68 -21.09 15.61
C SER A 136 7.16 -21.24 15.70
N LEU A 137 6.53 -21.94 14.73
CA LEU A 137 5.09 -22.23 14.75
C LEU A 137 4.70 -23.11 15.94
N ASP A 138 5.52 -24.15 16.23
CA ASP A 138 5.28 -25.02 17.40
C ASP A 138 5.28 -24.23 18.71
N GLN A 139 6.19 -23.26 18.86
CA GLN A 139 6.21 -22.40 20.03
C GLN A 139 5.01 -21.45 20.10
N ASP A 140 4.52 -20.96 18.94
CA ASP A 140 3.30 -20.12 18.90
C ASP A 140 2.07 -20.95 19.24
N LEU A 141 1.98 -22.20 18.75
CA LEU A 141 0.91 -23.13 19.13
C LEU A 141 0.87 -23.40 20.62
N VAL A 142 2.02 -23.56 21.28
CA VAL A 142 2.09 -23.70 22.75
C VAL A 142 1.53 -22.46 23.44
N THR A 143 1.89 -21.25 22.96
CA THR A 143 1.40 -19.99 23.55
C THR A 143 -0.11 -19.85 23.40
N VAL A 144 -0.65 -20.12 22.20
CA VAL A 144 -2.10 -20.07 21.92
C VAL A 144 -2.84 -21.11 22.78
N ARG A 145 -2.31 -22.32 22.92
CA ARG A 145 -2.86 -23.37 23.76
C ARG A 145 -2.98 -22.92 25.22
N ASN A 146 -1.90 -22.40 25.79
CA ASN A 146 -1.90 -21.91 27.17
C ASN A 146 -2.95 -20.79 27.38
N ARG A 147 -3.15 -19.93 26.38
CA ARG A 147 -4.19 -18.89 26.41
C ARG A 147 -5.60 -19.49 26.37
N LEU A 148 -5.83 -20.49 25.51
CA LEU A 148 -7.10 -21.20 25.43
C LEU A 148 -7.43 -21.92 26.74
N GLU A 149 -6.47 -22.61 27.35
CA GLU A 149 -6.65 -23.25 28.65
C GLU A 149 -7.00 -22.25 29.74
N ALA A 150 -6.32 -21.09 29.76
CA ALA A 150 -6.60 -20.02 30.72
C ALA A 150 -8.00 -19.41 30.53
N SER A 151 -8.50 -19.33 29.28
CA SER A 151 -9.79 -18.73 28.95
C SER A 151 -10.97 -19.70 29.11
N THR A 152 -10.76 -20.98 28.80
CA THR A 152 -11.84 -22.00 28.80
C THR A 152 -11.86 -22.86 30.03
N GLY A 153 -10.78 -22.89 30.82
CA GLY A 153 -10.63 -23.80 31.98
C GLY A 153 -10.50 -25.27 31.59
N ILE A 154 -10.38 -25.59 30.30
CA ILE A 154 -10.26 -26.95 29.77
C ILE A 154 -8.77 -27.26 29.58
N GLY A 155 -8.25 -28.25 30.32
CA GLY A 155 -6.87 -28.72 30.14
C GLY A 155 -6.71 -29.38 28.75
N LEU A 156 -5.89 -28.77 27.90
CA LEU A 156 -5.61 -29.25 26.55
C LEU A 156 -4.38 -30.17 26.48
N VAL A 157 -3.69 -30.31 27.59
CA VAL A 157 -2.48 -31.12 27.73
C VAL A 157 -2.79 -32.30 28.65
N ASP A 158 -2.42 -33.50 28.20
CA ASP A 158 -2.43 -34.67 29.04
C ASP A 158 -1.38 -34.49 30.15
N PRO A 159 -1.80 -34.48 31.44
CA PRO A 159 -0.90 -34.25 32.57
C PRO A 159 0.18 -35.33 32.70
N THR A 160 0.01 -36.48 32.09
CA THR A 160 0.96 -37.59 32.15
C THR A 160 2.01 -37.59 31.08
N THR A 161 1.67 -37.14 29.85
CA THR A 161 2.55 -37.15 28.71
C THR A 161 3.09 -35.78 28.33
N GLY A 162 2.49 -34.70 28.82
CA GLY A 162 2.82 -33.31 28.39
C GLY A 162 2.50 -33.01 26.94
N GLN A 163 1.80 -33.92 26.24
CA GLN A 163 1.37 -33.75 24.86
C GLN A 163 -0.10 -33.29 24.80
N ALA A 164 -0.48 -32.69 23.68
CA ALA A 164 -1.86 -32.29 23.46
C ALA A 164 -2.78 -33.52 23.46
N ASP A 165 -3.87 -33.48 24.22
CA ASP A 165 -4.87 -34.54 24.21
C ASP A 165 -5.62 -34.52 22.85
N PRO A 166 -5.53 -35.57 22.03
CA PRO A 166 -6.18 -35.63 20.72
C PRO A 166 -7.69 -35.45 20.79
N ARG A 167 -8.35 -35.92 21.86
CA ARG A 167 -9.80 -35.80 22.05
C ARG A 167 -10.22 -34.36 22.27
N GLN A 168 -9.47 -33.63 23.08
CA GLN A 168 -9.74 -32.21 23.34
C GLN A 168 -9.48 -31.35 22.09
N LEU A 169 -8.44 -31.68 21.31
CA LEU A 169 -8.18 -31.02 20.05
C LEU A 169 -9.29 -31.26 19.04
N GLU A 170 -9.86 -32.46 19.00
CA GLU A 170 -10.98 -32.80 18.11
C GLU A 170 -12.24 -32.00 18.48
N ILE A 171 -12.54 -31.85 19.78
CA ILE A 171 -13.66 -31.04 20.27
C ILE A 171 -13.49 -29.57 19.84
N ILE A 172 -12.27 -29.01 19.99
CA ILE A 172 -11.99 -27.64 19.54
C ILE A 172 -12.14 -27.52 18.03
N GLN A 173 -11.59 -28.46 17.26
CA GLN A 173 -11.70 -28.46 15.81
C GLN A 173 -13.17 -28.56 15.36
N GLN A 174 -13.97 -29.35 16.04
CA GLN A 174 -15.40 -29.46 15.76
C GLN A 174 -16.10 -28.13 16.06
N LYS A 175 -15.85 -27.54 17.20
CA LYS A 175 -16.40 -26.22 17.59
C LYS A 175 -16.01 -25.14 16.59
N VAL A 176 -14.73 -25.06 16.21
CA VAL A 176 -14.26 -24.11 15.18
C VAL A 176 -14.94 -24.36 13.83
N ARG A 177 -15.15 -25.61 13.41
CA ARG A 177 -15.88 -25.92 12.17
C ARG A 177 -17.35 -25.50 12.25
N GLU A 178 -17.99 -25.63 13.41
CA GLU A 178 -19.35 -25.16 13.65
C GLU A 178 -19.40 -23.63 13.61
N ASP A 179 -18.51 -22.96 14.30
CA ASP A 179 -18.39 -21.50 14.29
C ASP A 179 -18.11 -20.98 12.86
N LEU A 180 -17.20 -21.59 12.12
CA LEU A 180 -16.91 -21.23 10.72
C LEU A 180 -18.10 -21.41 9.76
N ARG A 181 -19.07 -22.29 10.07
CA ARG A 181 -20.34 -22.38 9.29
C ARG A 181 -21.19 -21.12 9.46
N HIS A 182 -21.13 -20.48 10.62
CA HIS A 182 -21.81 -19.21 10.87
C HIS A 182 -21.07 -18.01 10.26
N TYR A 183 -19.77 -18.16 9.95
CA TYR A 183 -18.89 -17.12 9.41
C TYR A 183 -18.23 -17.56 8.09
N PRO A 184 -19.00 -17.78 7.01
CA PRO A 184 -18.46 -18.31 5.75
C PRO A 184 -17.39 -17.41 5.12
N HIS A 185 -17.41 -16.09 5.38
CA HIS A 185 -16.38 -15.16 4.95
C HIS A 185 -15.00 -15.47 5.55
N MET A 186 -14.95 -15.99 6.79
CA MET A 186 -13.69 -16.37 7.45
C MET A 186 -12.97 -17.51 6.72
N VAL A 187 -13.71 -18.45 6.11
CA VAL A 187 -13.12 -19.54 5.32
C VAL A 187 -12.36 -18.99 4.12
N ASN A 188 -12.92 -17.99 3.45
CA ASN A 188 -12.30 -17.35 2.29
C ASN A 188 -11.09 -16.49 2.68
N LEU A 189 -10.99 -16.09 3.94
CA LEU A 189 -9.88 -15.30 4.47
C LEU A 189 -8.70 -16.14 4.97
N LEU A 190 -8.87 -17.45 5.18
CA LEU A 190 -7.80 -18.31 5.71
C LEU A 190 -6.45 -18.18 4.98
N PRO A 191 -6.38 -18.17 3.62
CA PRO A 191 -5.12 -17.98 2.91
C PRO A 191 -4.47 -16.60 3.19
N ASN A 192 -5.29 -15.57 3.36
CA ASN A 192 -4.82 -14.21 3.63
C ASN A 192 -4.35 -14.05 5.08
N LEU A 193 -4.96 -14.79 6.00
CA LEU A 193 -4.54 -14.84 7.41
C LEU A 193 -3.18 -15.50 7.56
N GLU A 194 -2.85 -16.49 6.74
CA GLU A 194 -1.51 -17.08 6.69
C GLU A 194 -0.47 -16.03 6.29
N ASN A 195 -0.71 -15.30 5.21
CA ASN A 195 0.14 -14.20 4.76
C ASN A 195 0.27 -13.11 5.83
N PHE A 196 -0.84 -12.72 6.46
CA PHE A 196 -0.86 -11.75 7.57
C PHE A 196 -0.01 -12.22 8.75
N TYR A 197 -0.15 -13.48 9.14
CA TYR A 197 0.62 -14.06 10.24
C TYR A 197 2.13 -14.06 9.93
N VAL A 198 2.51 -14.51 8.73
CA VAL A 198 3.92 -14.58 8.30
C VAL A 198 4.52 -13.18 8.18
N TYR A 199 3.83 -12.24 7.54
CA TYR A 199 4.31 -10.88 7.32
C TYR A 199 4.59 -10.14 8.64
N ASN A 200 3.64 -10.17 9.57
CA ASN A 200 3.81 -9.49 10.86
C ASN A 200 4.89 -10.16 11.74
N LYS A 201 5.15 -11.44 11.54
CA LYS A 201 6.22 -12.15 12.23
C LYS A 201 7.61 -11.76 11.72
N ASP A 202 7.74 -11.56 10.41
CA ASP A 202 9.00 -11.16 9.75
C ASP A 202 9.27 -9.65 9.93
N ALA A 203 8.25 -8.83 10.17
CA ALA A 203 8.36 -7.39 10.45
C ALA A 203 9.02 -7.06 11.79
N VAL A 204 9.19 -8.05 12.69
CA VAL A 204 10.02 -7.89 13.89
C VAL A 204 11.49 -7.93 13.47
N PRO A 205 12.24 -6.80 13.48
CA PRO A 205 13.57 -6.73 12.89
C PRO A 205 14.50 -7.74 13.55
N ALA A 206 15.21 -8.51 12.73
CA ALA A 206 16.21 -9.51 13.16
C ALA A 206 17.31 -8.87 14.02
N SER A 207 17.57 -7.56 13.86
CA SER A 207 18.49 -6.77 14.73
C SER A 207 18.05 -6.71 16.19
N ALA A 208 16.75 -6.88 16.46
CA ALA A 208 16.24 -7.03 17.83
C ALA A 208 16.49 -8.46 18.38
N LEU A 209 16.89 -9.40 17.53
CA LEU A 209 17.17 -10.80 17.87
C LEU A 209 18.67 -11.09 18.11
N THR A 210 19.56 -10.23 17.59
CA THR A 210 20.99 -10.33 17.80
C THR A 210 21.44 -9.21 18.74
N GLY A 211 21.49 -9.51 20.04
CA GLY A 211 22.20 -8.67 20.97
C GLY A 211 23.64 -8.47 20.45
N SER A 212 24.00 -7.20 20.19
CA SER A 212 25.34 -6.77 19.83
C SER A 212 26.39 -7.52 20.67
N LYS A 213 27.15 -8.40 20.06
CA LYS A 213 28.38 -8.93 20.62
C LYS A 213 29.41 -7.78 20.65
N ARG A 214 29.38 -6.93 21.67
CA ARG A 214 30.55 -6.16 22.05
C ARG A 214 31.59 -7.16 22.52
N LYS A 215 32.74 -7.22 21.82
CA LYS A 215 33.94 -7.87 22.30
C LYS A 215 34.34 -7.24 23.62
N ALA A 216 34.12 -7.94 24.72
CA ALA A 216 34.76 -7.65 25.98
C ALA A 216 35.74 -8.77 26.23
N GLY A 217 36.99 -8.40 26.46
CA GLY A 217 38.09 -9.27 26.84
C GLY A 217 37.78 -10.04 28.12
N GLY A 218 38.38 -11.22 28.21
CA GLY A 218 38.05 -12.28 29.16
C GLY A 218 38.16 -11.96 30.63
N CYS A 219 37.34 -12.70 31.38
CA CYS A 219 37.69 -13.36 32.64
C CYS A 219 36.69 -14.49 32.88
N PRO A 220 37.13 -15.66 33.34
CA PRO A 220 36.28 -16.81 33.59
C PRO A 220 35.85 -16.79 35.07
N PHE A 221 34.56 -16.90 35.34
CA PHE A 221 33.89 -17.52 36.49
C PHE A 221 32.50 -16.92 36.73
N GLY A 222 31.49 -17.79 36.87
CA GLY A 222 30.21 -17.43 37.45
C GLY A 222 29.00 -17.60 36.54
N GLY A 223 28.31 -18.71 36.66
CA GLY A 223 27.01 -18.97 36.00
C GLY A 223 25.94 -17.98 36.48
N GLY A 224 25.30 -17.36 35.52
CA GLY A 224 24.13 -16.52 35.68
C GLY A 224 23.48 -16.36 34.33
N MET A 225 22.36 -17.04 34.11
CA MET A 225 21.52 -16.94 32.91
C MET A 225 21.07 -15.50 32.65
N PRO A 226 20.98 -15.02 31.41
CA PRO A 226 20.39 -13.73 31.06
C PRO A 226 18.86 -13.83 31.05
N SER A 227 18.22 -13.78 32.23
CA SER A 227 16.76 -13.87 32.40
C SER A 227 16.00 -12.70 31.74
N VAL A 228 16.62 -11.55 31.59
CA VAL A 228 15.98 -10.34 31.06
C VAL A 228 15.73 -10.41 29.54
N ALA A 229 16.68 -10.92 28.76
CA ALA A 229 16.53 -11.00 27.30
C ALA A 229 15.51 -12.08 26.88
N TYR A 230 15.38 -13.15 27.65
CA TYR A 230 14.39 -14.20 27.42
C TYR A 230 12.97 -13.68 27.70
N ASN A 231 12.76 -13.02 28.84
CA ASN A 231 11.47 -12.45 29.20
C ASN A 231 10.97 -11.37 28.23
N VAL A 232 11.86 -10.57 27.65
CA VAL A 232 11.50 -9.57 26.62
C VAL A 232 11.03 -10.25 25.34
N LYS A 233 11.66 -11.35 24.91
CA LYS A 233 11.25 -12.11 23.71
C LYS A 233 9.90 -12.78 23.90
N VAL A 234 9.65 -13.37 25.06
CA VAL A 234 8.37 -14.01 25.38
C VAL A 234 7.25 -12.97 25.40
N LYS A 235 7.41 -11.85 26.10
CA LYS A 235 6.41 -10.77 26.12
C LYS A 235 6.07 -10.20 24.73
N ARG A 236 7.07 -10.01 23.85
CA ARG A 236 6.83 -9.52 22.48
C ARG A 236 6.05 -10.53 21.67
N ARG A 237 6.33 -11.83 21.84
CA ARG A 237 5.61 -12.89 21.17
C ARG A 237 4.15 -12.98 21.62
N GLU A 238 3.91 -12.89 22.93
CA GLU A 238 2.56 -12.84 23.49
C GLU A 238 1.78 -11.64 22.96
N GLN A 239 2.36 -10.45 22.95
CA GLN A 239 1.75 -9.24 22.37
C GLN A 239 1.42 -9.39 20.87
N TYR A 240 2.28 -10.07 20.12
CA TYR A 240 2.03 -10.36 18.71
C TYR A 240 0.82 -11.29 18.54
N ILE A 241 0.77 -12.39 19.27
CA ILE A 241 -0.34 -13.36 19.21
C ILE A 241 -1.65 -12.70 19.66
N ASP A 242 -1.61 -11.91 20.74
CA ASP A 242 -2.78 -11.17 21.23
C ASP A 242 -3.28 -10.16 20.15
N GLY A 243 -2.39 -9.47 19.45
CA GLY A 243 -2.74 -8.56 18.36
C GLY A 243 -3.36 -9.28 17.14
N VAL A 244 -2.85 -10.47 16.78
CA VAL A 244 -3.46 -11.31 15.73
C VAL A 244 -4.84 -11.79 16.15
N ALA A 245 -5.00 -12.26 17.39
CA ALA A 245 -6.28 -12.71 17.93
C ALA A 245 -7.31 -11.57 17.97
N GLU A 246 -6.90 -10.37 18.38
CA GLU A 246 -7.76 -9.18 18.37
C GLU A 246 -8.22 -8.83 16.94
N THR A 247 -7.31 -8.86 15.96
CA THR A 247 -7.65 -8.64 14.55
C THR A 247 -8.66 -9.68 14.05
N LEU A 248 -8.45 -10.96 14.36
CA LEU A 248 -9.38 -12.03 14.03
C LEU A 248 -10.77 -11.83 14.64
N MET A 249 -10.81 -11.46 15.93
CA MET A 249 -12.07 -11.13 16.60
C MET A 249 -12.78 -9.93 15.98
N ASN A 250 -12.05 -8.89 15.60
CA ASN A 250 -12.65 -7.72 14.95
C ASN A 250 -13.21 -8.08 13.58
N VAL A 251 -12.49 -8.88 12.79
CA VAL A 251 -12.97 -9.35 11.49
C VAL A 251 -14.17 -10.30 11.62
N SER A 252 -14.20 -11.16 12.64
CA SER A 252 -15.29 -12.11 12.85
C SER A 252 -16.59 -11.47 13.34
N LYS A 253 -16.54 -10.31 13.99
CA LYS A 253 -17.73 -9.56 14.44
C LYS A 253 -18.58 -9.06 13.27
N HIS A 254 -17.94 -8.76 12.15
CA HIS A 254 -18.58 -8.18 10.98
C HIS A 254 -18.75 -9.24 9.91
N ASN A 255 -19.98 -9.68 9.71
CA ASN A 255 -20.29 -10.86 8.92
C ASN A 255 -20.69 -10.52 7.47
N ARG A 256 -21.32 -9.37 7.26
CA ARG A 256 -21.85 -8.98 5.94
C ARG A 256 -22.07 -7.47 5.82
N LEU A 257 -22.11 -7.02 4.56
CA LEU A 257 -22.65 -5.71 4.20
C LEU A 257 -24.14 -5.86 3.87
N LYS A 258 -24.98 -5.08 4.52
CA LYS A 258 -26.42 -5.06 4.31
C LYS A 258 -26.88 -3.69 3.84
N LEU A 259 -27.71 -3.66 2.81
CA LEU A 259 -28.36 -2.44 2.36
C LEU A 259 -29.47 -2.05 3.35
N GLU A 260 -29.39 -0.85 3.90
CA GLU A 260 -30.41 -0.28 4.79
C GLU A 260 -31.39 0.60 4.01
N VAL A 261 -30.85 1.54 3.21
CA VAL A 261 -31.64 2.50 2.46
C VAL A 261 -31.02 2.80 1.11
N GLU A 262 -31.84 3.00 0.10
CA GLU A 262 -31.46 3.53 -1.20
C GLU A 262 -32.16 4.86 -1.42
N ILE A 263 -31.39 5.90 -1.74
CA ILE A 263 -31.85 7.23 -2.07
C ILE A 263 -31.68 7.41 -3.57
N PRO A 264 -32.76 7.38 -4.35
CA PRO A 264 -32.67 7.56 -5.80
C PRO A 264 -32.25 9.00 -6.13
N SER A 265 -31.51 9.15 -7.22
CA SER A 265 -31.24 10.47 -7.79
C SER A 265 -32.57 11.11 -8.20
N GLY A 266 -32.96 12.18 -7.51
CA GLY A 266 -34.21 12.89 -7.79
C GLY A 266 -34.25 13.64 -9.13
N ASP A 267 -33.15 13.66 -9.88
CA ASP A 267 -33.00 14.41 -11.14
C ASP A 267 -33.19 13.51 -12.37
N MET A 268 -34.44 13.09 -12.63
CA MET A 268 -34.79 12.30 -13.82
C MET A 268 -34.44 13.01 -15.16
N MET A 269 -34.19 14.31 -15.14
CA MET A 269 -33.91 15.13 -16.34
C MET A 269 -32.40 15.33 -16.60
N GLN A 270 -31.52 15.08 -15.66
CA GLN A 270 -30.07 15.29 -15.82
C GLN A 270 -29.35 13.97 -16.15
N LYS A 271 -28.75 13.92 -17.34
CA LYS A 271 -28.01 12.75 -17.85
C LYS A 271 -26.71 12.42 -17.08
N SER A 272 -26.26 13.25 -16.15
CA SER A 272 -25.11 12.98 -15.30
C SER A 272 -25.33 13.54 -13.90
N ALA A 273 -25.62 12.63 -12.97
CA ALA A 273 -25.87 12.94 -11.58
C ALA A 273 -24.73 12.44 -10.66
N ILE A 274 -23.50 12.37 -11.17
CA ILE A 274 -22.35 11.86 -10.42
C ILE A 274 -22.17 12.68 -9.13
N ILE A 275 -22.23 12.02 -8.00
CA ILE A 275 -21.89 12.57 -6.70
C ILE A 275 -20.37 12.38 -6.52
N SER A 276 -19.64 13.50 -6.40
CA SER A 276 -18.18 13.49 -6.30
C SER A 276 -17.70 13.29 -4.86
N SER A 277 -18.44 13.81 -3.89
CA SER A 277 -18.06 13.74 -2.48
C SER A 277 -19.27 13.66 -1.55
N ILE A 278 -19.08 13.01 -0.41
CA ILE A 278 -20.05 12.84 0.68
C ILE A 278 -19.34 13.13 2.00
N GLY A 279 -19.95 13.92 2.87
CA GLY A 279 -19.37 14.22 4.18
C GLY A 279 -20.43 14.40 5.27
N PHE A 280 -20.11 13.97 6.50
CA PHE A 280 -20.92 14.22 7.69
C PHE A 280 -20.48 15.47 8.43
N ASN A 281 -21.46 16.19 9.00
CA ASN A 281 -21.17 17.27 9.93
C ASN A 281 -20.55 16.76 11.24
N SER A 282 -20.06 17.66 12.08
CA SER A 282 -19.41 17.32 13.34
C SER A 282 -20.31 16.55 14.31
N ASN A 283 -21.62 16.84 14.32
CA ASN A 283 -22.61 16.21 15.18
C ASN A 283 -23.11 14.87 14.63
N GLN A 284 -22.83 14.54 13.35
CA GLN A 284 -23.27 13.33 12.65
C GLN A 284 -24.79 13.22 12.46
N GLU A 285 -25.49 14.32 12.57
CA GLU A 285 -26.93 14.42 12.35
C GLU A 285 -27.24 14.62 10.86
N TYR A 286 -26.41 15.44 10.19
CA TYR A 286 -26.56 15.77 8.79
C TYR A 286 -25.39 15.23 7.97
N PHE A 287 -25.69 14.87 6.73
CA PHE A 287 -24.65 14.64 5.72
C PHE A 287 -24.97 15.46 4.46
N ALA A 288 -23.91 15.88 3.79
CA ALA A 288 -24.01 16.59 2.52
C ALA A 288 -23.46 15.75 1.38
N THR A 289 -24.02 15.94 0.19
CA THR A 289 -23.51 15.39 -1.07
C THR A 289 -23.29 16.54 -2.05
N ALA A 290 -22.18 16.48 -2.78
CA ALA A 290 -21.87 17.44 -3.83
C ALA A 290 -21.38 16.71 -5.10
N GLY A 291 -21.56 17.30 -6.27
CA GLY A 291 -21.13 16.66 -7.50
C GLY A 291 -21.37 17.46 -8.78
N VAL A 292 -21.44 16.73 -9.88
CA VAL A 292 -21.55 17.28 -11.24
C VAL A 292 -22.87 18.00 -11.47
N SER A 293 -23.89 17.71 -10.66
CA SER A 293 -25.21 18.40 -10.70
C SER A 293 -25.15 19.87 -10.33
N LYS A 294 -24.02 20.37 -9.84
CA LYS A 294 -23.83 21.75 -9.35
C LYS A 294 -24.71 22.09 -8.14
N ARG A 295 -25.07 21.07 -7.39
CA ARG A 295 -25.96 21.21 -6.21
C ARG A 295 -25.29 20.53 -5.02
N ILE A 296 -25.42 21.17 -3.86
CA ILE A 296 -25.08 20.59 -2.58
C ILE A 296 -26.41 20.18 -1.95
N LYS A 297 -26.63 18.92 -1.70
CA LYS A 297 -27.84 18.40 -1.06
C LYS A 297 -27.51 17.98 0.36
N ILE A 298 -28.25 18.46 1.32
CA ILE A 298 -28.07 18.22 2.75
C ILE A 298 -29.24 17.40 3.25
N TYR A 299 -28.92 16.26 3.87
CA TYR A 299 -29.90 15.29 4.36
C TYR A 299 -29.77 15.13 5.87
N ASP A 300 -30.92 14.97 6.54
CA ASP A 300 -30.98 14.49 7.91
C ASP A 300 -30.81 12.97 7.90
N PHE A 301 -29.77 12.49 8.55
CA PHE A 301 -29.42 11.08 8.52
C PHE A 301 -30.45 10.22 9.22
N GLN A 302 -31.00 10.67 10.33
CA GLN A 302 -32.01 9.92 11.10
C GLN A 302 -33.28 9.73 10.30
N ASN A 303 -33.76 10.80 9.68
CA ASN A 303 -34.95 10.74 8.81
C ASN A 303 -34.74 9.81 7.60
N VAL A 304 -33.53 9.76 7.06
CA VAL A 304 -33.19 8.88 5.94
C VAL A 304 -33.25 7.40 6.32
N VAL A 305 -32.81 7.04 7.52
CA VAL A 305 -32.71 5.64 7.95
C VAL A 305 -34.01 5.13 8.59
N GLU A 306 -34.71 5.95 9.36
CA GLU A 306 -35.92 5.55 10.09
C GLU A 306 -37.16 5.49 9.22
N ASP A 307 -37.33 6.45 8.28
CA ASP A 307 -38.53 6.53 7.45
C ASP A 307 -38.40 5.73 6.15
N ARG A 308 -38.43 4.40 6.26
CA ARG A 308 -38.29 3.46 5.13
C ARG A 308 -39.42 3.54 4.10
N PHE A 309 -40.49 4.26 4.39
CA PHE A 309 -41.67 4.37 3.52
C PHE A 309 -41.72 5.66 2.71
N ARG A 310 -40.85 6.60 2.99
CA ARG A 310 -40.77 7.87 2.29
C ARG A 310 -39.52 7.92 1.41
N ILE A 311 -39.64 8.55 0.23
CA ILE A 311 -38.48 8.89 -0.58
C ILE A 311 -37.68 9.95 0.19
N PRO A 312 -36.43 9.68 0.60
CA PRO A 312 -35.65 10.64 1.35
C PRO A 312 -35.43 11.90 0.53
N CYS A 313 -35.87 13.04 1.05
CA CYS A 313 -35.68 14.33 0.42
C CYS A 313 -34.61 15.12 1.18
N PRO A 314 -33.79 15.94 0.50
CA PRO A 314 -32.83 16.79 1.17
C PRO A 314 -33.59 17.86 2.01
N VAL A 315 -33.07 18.08 3.22
CA VAL A 315 -33.59 19.17 4.11
C VAL A 315 -33.28 20.53 3.51
N ARG A 316 -32.14 20.64 2.84
CA ARG A 316 -31.68 21.83 2.15
C ARG A 316 -30.96 21.51 0.86
N GLU A 317 -31.11 22.34 -0.14
CA GLU A 317 -30.41 22.27 -1.41
C GLU A 317 -29.81 23.64 -1.74
N LEU A 318 -28.47 23.66 -1.95
CA LEU A 318 -27.74 24.86 -2.35
C LEU A 318 -27.29 24.68 -3.80
N THR A 319 -27.45 25.70 -4.62
CA THR A 319 -27.05 25.67 -6.03
C THR A 319 -25.77 26.45 -6.25
N TRP A 320 -24.88 25.89 -7.09
CA TRP A 320 -23.65 26.53 -7.46
C TRP A 320 -23.50 26.72 -8.96
N ARG A 321 -22.57 27.56 -9.38
CA ARG A 321 -22.34 27.88 -10.80
C ARG A 321 -21.55 26.81 -11.56
N SER A 322 -20.65 26.11 -10.88
CA SER A 322 -19.76 25.10 -11.45
C SER A 322 -20.01 23.71 -10.88
N LYS A 323 -19.42 22.68 -11.51
CA LYS A 323 -19.42 21.31 -11.01
C LYS A 323 -18.56 21.22 -9.77
N LEU A 324 -19.07 20.59 -8.73
CA LEU A 324 -18.36 20.42 -7.48
C LEU A 324 -17.50 19.15 -7.52
N SER A 325 -16.25 19.24 -7.09
CA SER A 325 -15.28 18.14 -7.04
C SER A 325 -15.22 17.49 -5.67
N ASP A 326 -15.21 18.30 -4.60
CA ASP A 326 -15.07 17.81 -3.22
C ASP A 326 -15.84 18.71 -2.24
N LEU A 327 -16.10 18.16 -1.06
CA LEU A 327 -16.66 18.87 0.08
C LEU A 327 -16.05 18.37 1.39
N ASP A 328 -15.90 19.26 2.36
CA ASP A 328 -15.55 18.87 3.74
C ASP A 328 -16.26 19.78 4.75
N TRP A 329 -16.71 19.15 5.83
CA TRP A 329 -17.35 19.84 6.94
C TRP A 329 -16.33 20.30 7.97
N ASN A 330 -16.50 21.52 8.47
CA ASN A 330 -15.74 21.96 9.62
C ASN A 330 -16.04 21.07 10.85
N LYS A 331 -14.99 20.57 11.49
CA LYS A 331 -15.15 19.65 12.61
C LYS A 331 -15.48 20.35 13.93
N HIS A 332 -15.31 21.66 13.98
CA HIS A 332 -15.58 22.50 15.15
C HIS A 332 -16.90 23.28 15.01
N GLU A 333 -17.22 23.72 13.79
CA GLU A 333 -18.43 24.49 13.50
C GLU A 333 -19.34 23.69 12.56
N SER A 334 -20.40 23.11 13.12
CA SER A 334 -21.28 22.18 12.42
C SER A 334 -22.08 22.81 11.28
N ALA A 335 -22.17 24.12 11.25
CA ALA A 335 -22.85 24.87 10.18
C ALA A 335 -21.94 25.15 8.98
N HIS A 336 -20.61 25.07 9.13
CA HIS A 336 -19.68 25.43 8.06
C HIS A 336 -19.30 24.25 7.20
N LEU A 337 -19.49 24.39 5.89
CA LEU A 337 -19.18 23.44 4.85
C LEU A 337 -18.28 24.11 3.80
N ALA A 338 -17.13 23.52 3.49
CA ALA A 338 -16.29 23.94 2.37
C ALA A 338 -16.54 23.09 1.13
N THR A 339 -16.42 23.70 -0.04
CA THR A 339 -16.50 23.02 -1.34
C THR A 339 -15.42 23.50 -2.28
N SER A 340 -14.94 22.61 -3.14
CA SER A 340 -14.09 22.91 -4.29
C SER A 340 -14.81 22.62 -5.60
N ASP A 341 -14.46 23.34 -6.66
CA ASP A 341 -15.12 23.18 -7.94
C ASP A 341 -14.17 23.02 -9.15
N TYR A 342 -14.76 22.77 -10.31
CA TYR A 342 -14.02 22.54 -11.57
C TYR A 342 -13.46 23.83 -12.18
N ASP A 343 -13.87 25.00 -11.73
CA ASP A 343 -13.33 26.29 -12.18
C ASP A 343 -12.20 26.80 -11.27
N GLY A 344 -11.86 26.03 -10.19
CA GLY A 344 -10.79 26.36 -9.25
C GLY A 344 -11.27 27.17 -8.04
N MET A 345 -12.56 27.40 -7.92
CA MET A 345 -13.14 28.16 -6.82
C MET A 345 -13.24 27.30 -5.55
N ILE A 346 -12.85 27.87 -4.43
CA ILE A 346 -13.08 27.31 -3.10
C ILE A 346 -14.10 28.17 -2.38
N SER A 347 -15.16 27.55 -1.89
CA SER A 347 -16.26 28.25 -1.25
C SER A 347 -16.55 27.72 0.15
N VAL A 348 -16.87 28.59 1.09
CA VAL A 348 -17.32 28.22 2.43
C VAL A 348 -18.77 28.66 2.59
N TRP A 349 -19.60 27.74 3.01
CA TRP A 349 -21.03 27.88 3.16
C TRP A 349 -21.43 27.83 4.62
N ASP A 350 -22.39 28.68 4.99
CA ASP A 350 -23.17 28.45 6.18
C ASP A 350 -24.43 27.66 5.81
N VAL A 351 -24.50 26.44 6.30
CA VAL A 351 -25.57 25.51 5.99
C VAL A 351 -26.89 25.95 6.64
N ASP A 352 -26.84 26.62 7.80
CA ASP A 352 -28.03 27.05 8.52
C ASP A 352 -28.72 28.24 7.86
N SER A 353 -27.97 29.22 7.39
CA SER A 353 -28.51 30.32 6.59
C SER A 353 -28.73 29.94 5.13
N GLY A 354 -27.90 29.04 4.58
CA GLY A 354 -27.85 28.67 3.18
C GLY A 354 -27.07 29.66 2.32
N GLU A 355 -26.31 30.56 2.94
CA GLU A 355 -25.53 31.59 2.27
C GLU A 355 -24.07 31.15 2.08
N ASN A 356 -23.45 31.63 1.01
CA ASN A 356 -22.04 31.52 0.79
C ASN A 356 -21.32 32.63 1.58
N ILE A 357 -20.47 32.21 2.55
CA ILE A 357 -19.81 33.15 3.46
C ILE A 357 -18.50 33.66 2.85
N LEU A 358 -17.72 32.77 2.20
CA LEU A 358 -16.41 33.08 1.66
C LEU A 358 -16.22 32.42 0.31
N GLU A 359 -15.59 33.15 -0.61
CA GLU A 359 -15.16 32.66 -1.91
C GLU A 359 -13.68 32.99 -2.12
N TYR A 360 -12.89 31.98 -2.54
CA TYR A 360 -11.50 32.14 -2.89
C TYR A 360 -11.31 31.76 -4.37
N ASP A 361 -11.06 32.77 -5.21
CA ASP A 361 -10.81 32.64 -6.64
C ASP A 361 -9.31 32.81 -6.91
N GLU A 362 -8.53 31.81 -6.55
CA GLU A 362 -7.08 31.89 -6.60
C GLU A 362 -6.41 30.74 -7.35
N HIS A 363 -7.07 29.60 -7.55
CA HIS A 363 -6.56 28.53 -8.39
C HIS A 363 -6.82 28.82 -9.86
N GLU A 364 -5.81 28.59 -10.69
CA GLU A 364 -5.90 28.80 -12.15
C GLU A 364 -6.60 27.66 -12.89
N LYS A 365 -6.71 26.51 -12.25
CA LYS A 365 -7.31 25.30 -12.79
C LYS A 365 -8.22 24.66 -11.75
N ARG A 366 -8.87 23.57 -12.19
CA ARG A 366 -9.76 22.75 -11.36
C ARG A 366 -9.16 22.42 -10.00
N ALA A 367 -9.88 22.72 -8.95
CA ALA A 367 -9.57 22.26 -7.61
C ALA A 367 -10.22 20.88 -7.39
N TRP A 368 -9.43 19.90 -6.98
CA TRP A 368 -9.90 18.53 -6.80
C TRP A 368 -10.29 18.20 -5.37
N SER A 369 -9.66 18.80 -4.40
CA SER A 369 -9.82 18.44 -3.00
C SER A 369 -9.82 19.68 -2.11
N VAL A 370 -10.62 19.62 -1.05
CA VAL A 370 -10.70 20.62 0.00
C VAL A 370 -10.76 19.93 1.36
N CYS A 371 -10.04 20.45 2.35
CA CYS A 371 -10.00 19.85 3.68
C CYS A 371 -9.87 20.91 4.76
N PHE A 372 -10.76 20.88 5.76
CA PHE A 372 -10.60 21.65 7.00
C PHE A 372 -9.56 21.03 7.92
N SER A 373 -8.86 21.87 8.66
CA SER A 373 -8.00 21.38 9.73
C SER A 373 -8.85 20.77 10.85
N LYS A 374 -8.41 19.62 11.36
CA LYS A 374 -9.07 18.93 12.49
C LYS A 374 -8.75 19.56 13.84
N THR A 375 -7.76 20.44 13.90
CA THR A 375 -7.24 21.03 15.15
C THR A 375 -7.41 22.54 15.22
N ASP A 376 -7.49 23.23 14.06
CA ASP A 376 -7.75 24.67 13.99
C ASP A 376 -9.01 24.93 13.15
N PRO A 377 -10.08 25.50 13.74
CA PRO A 377 -11.35 25.72 13.05
C PRO A 377 -11.27 26.70 11.88
N CYS A 378 -10.24 27.52 11.85
CA CYS A 378 -10.12 28.60 10.86
C CYS A 378 -9.29 28.21 9.63
N LEU A 379 -8.60 27.06 9.65
CA LEU A 379 -7.71 26.67 8.57
C LEU A 379 -8.36 25.71 7.60
N LEU A 380 -8.19 26.00 6.31
CA LEU A 380 -8.68 25.24 5.18
C LEU A 380 -7.54 25.04 4.17
N ALA A 381 -7.42 23.87 3.58
CA ALA A 381 -6.47 23.57 2.51
C ALA A 381 -7.20 23.13 1.25
N SER A 382 -6.67 23.48 0.08
CA SER A 382 -7.14 22.98 -1.22
C SER A 382 -5.98 22.52 -2.09
N GLY A 383 -6.28 21.60 -3.01
CA GLY A 383 -5.34 21.10 -4.00
C GLY A 383 -5.91 21.15 -5.40
N SER A 384 -5.08 21.53 -6.39
CA SER A 384 -5.53 21.82 -7.76
C SER A 384 -4.64 21.20 -8.84
N ASP A 385 -5.22 21.12 -10.05
CA ASP A 385 -4.53 20.79 -11.30
C ASP A 385 -3.50 21.85 -11.73
N ASP A 386 -3.46 23.01 -11.07
CA ASP A 386 -2.43 24.03 -11.29
C ASP A 386 -1.07 23.66 -10.65
N GLY A 387 -1.03 22.55 -9.90
CA GLY A 387 0.17 22.09 -9.22
C GLY A 387 0.43 22.83 -7.92
N THR A 388 -0.57 23.43 -7.33
CA THR A 388 -0.43 24.14 -6.06
C THR A 388 -1.37 23.58 -4.98
N VAL A 389 -0.91 23.65 -3.73
CA VAL A 389 -1.75 23.54 -2.55
C VAL A 389 -1.85 24.92 -1.91
N LYS A 390 -3.06 25.40 -1.68
CA LYS A 390 -3.29 26.67 -1.04
C LYS A 390 -3.91 26.47 0.34
N ILE A 391 -3.40 27.23 1.29
CA ILE A 391 -3.87 27.27 2.68
C ILE A 391 -4.61 28.58 2.89
N TYR A 392 -5.83 28.48 3.38
CA TYR A 392 -6.70 29.63 3.66
C TYR A 392 -6.98 29.71 5.15
N SER A 393 -7.26 30.94 5.58
CA SER A 393 -7.85 31.20 6.88
C SER A 393 -9.25 31.79 6.67
N THR A 394 -10.27 31.22 7.32
CA THR A 394 -11.65 31.74 7.25
C THR A 394 -11.80 33.18 7.77
N LYS A 395 -10.75 33.73 8.37
CA LYS A 395 -10.69 35.13 8.82
C LYS A 395 -10.18 36.08 7.74
N GLN A 396 -9.72 35.58 6.60
CA GLN A 396 -9.12 36.36 5.52
C GLN A 396 -9.72 35.95 4.18
N ASN A 397 -9.77 36.89 3.24
CA ASN A 397 -10.32 36.68 1.90
C ASN A 397 -9.26 36.20 0.88
N ARG A 398 -8.07 35.83 1.35
CA ARG A 398 -6.94 35.33 0.51
C ARG A 398 -6.24 34.19 1.18
N SER A 399 -5.54 33.43 0.36
CA SER A 399 -4.66 32.37 0.86
C SER A 399 -3.55 32.94 1.74
N VAL A 400 -3.26 32.23 2.81
CA VAL A 400 -2.18 32.56 3.77
C VAL A 400 -0.85 31.99 3.29
N LEU A 401 -0.88 30.84 2.63
CA LEU A 401 0.28 30.15 2.14
C LEU A 401 -0.05 29.40 0.84
N THR A 402 0.87 29.43 -0.11
CA THR A 402 0.83 28.60 -1.31
C THR A 402 2.04 27.67 -1.30
N VAL A 403 1.80 26.38 -1.48
CA VAL A 403 2.82 25.34 -1.61
C VAL A 403 2.84 24.90 -3.06
N GLU A 404 3.97 25.10 -3.73
CA GLU A 404 4.16 24.62 -5.10
C GLU A 404 4.56 23.14 -5.09
N THR A 405 3.90 22.35 -5.92
CA THR A 405 4.18 20.93 -6.07
C THR A 405 4.70 20.63 -7.47
N VAL A 406 5.35 19.47 -7.64
CA VAL A 406 5.94 19.09 -8.93
C VAL A 406 4.87 18.73 -9.98
N ALA A 407 3.69 18.32 -9.54
CA ALA A 407 2.63 17.80 -10.40
C ALA A 407 1.24 18.20 -9.88
N ASN A 408 0.20 17.93 -10.69
CA ASN A 408 -1.18 18.19 -10.32
C ASN A 408 -1.53 17.53 -8.99
N VAL A 409 -2.23 18.26 -8.13
CA VAL A 409 -2.67 17.79 -6.82
C VAL A 409 -4.08 17.23 -6.92
N CYS A 410 -4.22 15.94 -6.59
CA CYS A 410 -5.51 15.26 -6.63
C CYS A 410 -6.20 15.21 -5.26
N SER A 411 -5.44 15.21 -4.18
CA SER A 411 -5.97 15.10 -2.82
C SER A 411 -5.09 15.83 -1.81
N VAL A 412 -5.71 16.48 -0.85
CA VAL A 412 -5.05 17.16 0.26
C VAL A 412 -5.75 16.80 1.56
N GLN A 413 -4.98 16.48 2.60
CA GLN A 413 -5.53 16.24 3.93
C GLN A 413 -4.61 16.77 5.03
N TYR A 414 -5.20 17.47 6.00
CA TYR A 414 -4.49 17.86 7.23
C TYR A 414 -4.18 16.64 8.10
N HIS A 415 -3.04 16.70 8.77
CA HIS A 415 -2.71 15.74 9.82
C HIS A 415 -3.73 15.82 10.97
N PRO A 416 -4.16 14.66 11.53
CA PRO A 416 -5.27 14.64 12.48
C PRO A 416 -5.03 15.38 13.79
N THR A 417 -3.79 15.49 14.26
CA THR A 417 -3.45 16.10 15.56
C THR A 417 -2.52 17.30 15.46
N ASN A 418 -1.93 17.59 14.27
CA ASN A 418 -0.99 18.69 14.09
C ASN A 418 -1.23 19.42 12.76
N PHE A 419 -1.84 20.60 12.82
CA PHE A 419 -2.18 21.41 11.63
C PHE A 419 -0.96 21.93 10.84
N HIS A 420 0.24 21.77 11.34
CA HIS A 420 1.45 22.13 10.58
C HIS A 420 1.79 21.11 9.46
N TYR A 421 1.23 19.91 9.51
CA TYR A 421 1.50 18.90 8.51
C TYR A 421 0.28 18.65 7.63
N ILE A 422 0.55 18.53 6.33
CA ILE A 422 -0.44 18.14 5.32
C ILE A 422 0.10 16.98 4.49
N ALA A 423 -0.78 16.06 4.12
CA ALA A 423 -0.51 15.03 3.12
C ALA A 423 -1.11 15.45 1.78
N VAL A 424 -0.36 15.25 0.72
CA VAL A 424 -0.70 15.64 -0.64
C VAL A 424 -0.54 14.44 -1.56
N GLY A 425 -1.59 14.06 -2.27
CA GLY A 425 -1.56 13.02 -3.30
C GLY A 425 -1.47 13.65 -4.69
N CYS A 426 -0.46 13.26 -5.48
CA CYS A 426 -0.17 13.87 -6.76
C CYS A 426 -0.33 12.92 -7.96
N SER A 427 -0.43 13.50 -9.15
CA SER A 427 -0.54 12.79 -10.42
C SER A 427 0.78 12.14 -10.89
N ASP A 428 1.92 12.50 -10.31
CA ASP A 428 3.25 11.94 -10.56
C ASP A 428 3.51 10.59 -9.86
N HIS A 429 2.46 9.95 -9.35
CA HIS A 429 2.48 8.66 -8.68
C HIS A 429 3.07 8.69 -7.25
N GLN A 430 3.28 9.88 -6.69
CA GLN A 430 3.86 10.06 -5.36
C GLN A 430 2.90 10.77 -4.43
N ALA A 431 3.00 10.47 -3.13
CA ALA A 431 2.40 11.27 -2.09
C ALA A 431 3.48 11.98 -1.30
N TYR A 432 3.16 13.17 -0.88
CA TYR A 432 4.07 14.06 -0.16
C TYR A 432 3.50 14.45 1.19
N VAL A 433 4.37 14.62 2.16
CA VAL A 433 4.01 15.24 3.43
C VAL A 433 4.82 16.53 3.56
N TYR A 434 4.13 17.64 3.71
CA TYR A 434 4.72 18.96 3.89
C TYR A 434 4.57 19.46 5.32
N ASP A 435 5.59 20.17 5.81
CA ASP A 435 5.52 21.01 7.00
C ASP A 435 5.23 22.45 6.54
N LEU A 436 4.07 23.00 6.91
CA LEU A 436 3.62 24.32 6.50
C LEU A 436 4.49 25.46 7.01
N ARG A 437 5.37 25.18 7.99
CA ARG A 437 6.37 26.15 8.48
C ARG A 437 7.58 26.25 7.55
N GLN A 438 7.82 25.21 6.72
CA GLN A 438 8.91 25.11 5.76
C GLN A 438 8.40 24.44 4.48
N ALA A 439 7.44 25.10 3.82
CA ALA A 439 6.67 24.53 2.71
C ALA A 439 7.44 24.42 1.37
N ASN A 440 8.70 24.84 1.31
CA ASN A 440 9.49 24.85 0.08
C ASN A 440 9.84 23.46 -0.44
N GLN A 441 9.84 22.44 0.42
CA GLN A 441 10.09 21.05 0.03
C GLN A 441 9.39 20.08 0.98
N PRO A 442 9.00 18.90 0.49
CA PRO A 442 8.32 17.90 1.30
C PRO A 442 9.28 17.35 2.38
N VAL A 443 8.74 17.11 3.56
CA VAL A 443 9.46 16.44 4.65
C VAL A 443 9.63 14.95 4.34
N VAL A 444 8.59 14.34 3.72
CA VAL A 444 8.58 12.93 3.34
C VAL A 444 8.00 12.79 1.94
N THR A 445 8.65 11.96 1.12
CA THR A 445 8.16 11.55 -0.19
C THR A 445 7.86 10.05 -0.16
N LEU A 446 6.64 9.68 -0.50
CA LEU A 446 6.15 8.31 -0.50
C LEU A 446 6.05 7.81 -1.94
N SER A 447 7.03 6.99 -2.35
CA SER A 447 7.15 6.48 -3.71
C SER A 447 6.86 4.99 -3.77
N GLY A 448 6.05 4.55 -4.75
CA GLY A 448 5.74 3.12 -4.92
C GLY A 448 4.50 2.84 -5.75
N HIS A 449 3.56 3.77 -5.85
CA HIS A 449 2.45 3.65 -6.79
C HIS A 449 2.95 3.74 -8.25
N LYS A 450 2.20 3.12 -9.16
CA LYS A 450 2.53 3.08 -10.60
C LYS A 450 1.73 4.08 -11.42
N ARG A 451 0.72 4.71 -10.83
CA ARG A 451 -0.16 5.69 -11.45
C ARG A 451 -0.53 6.77 -10.44
N ALA A 452 -1.29 7.77 -10.91
CA ALA A 452 -1.74 8.90 -10.12
C ALA A 452 -2.41 8.48 -8.80
N ILE A 453 -2.13 9.21 -7.74
CA ILE A 453 -2.74 9.04 -6.43
C ILE A 453 -4.01 9.88 -6.39
N SER A 454 -5.16 9.22 -6.30
CA SER A 454 -6.47 9.88 -6.26
C SER A 454 -6.84 10.38 -4.87
N TYR A 455 -6.45 9.66 -3.83
CA TYR A 455 -6.72 10.03 -2.44
C TYR A 455 -5.52 9.75 -1.55
N ALA A 456 -5.30 10.63 -0.58
CA ALA A 456 -4.34 10.48 0.50
C ALA A 456 -5.06 10.82 1.82
N ALA A 457 -5.12 9.86 2.74
CA ALA A 457 -5.88 10.00 3.97
C ALA A 457 -5.09 9.50 5.19
N TYR A 458 -4.98 10.32 6.24
CA TYR A 458 -4.40 9.90 7.49
C TYR A 458 -5.29 8.89 8.21
N SER A 459 -4.73 7.76 8.55
CA SER A 459 -5.38 6.74 9.38
C SER A 459 -5.13 7.00 10.87
N LYS A 460 -3.88 7.26 11.21
CA LYS A 460 -3.39 7.65 12.55
C LYS A 460 -2.25 8.65 12.36
N ASP A 461 -1.73 9.22 13.43
CA ASP A 461 -0.68 10.25 13.37
C ASP A 461 0.56 9.83 12.56
N SER A 462 0.90 8.57 12.56
CA SER A 462 2.07 8.03 11.86
C SER A 462 1.74 7.20 10.63
N GLU A 463 0.46 7.08 10.25
CA GLU A 463 0.01 6.24 9.14
C GLU A 463 -0.78 7.03 8.12
N LEU A 464 -0.34 6.95 6.87
CA LEU A 464 -1.06 7.48 5.71
C LEU A 464 -1.54 6.33 4.83
N LEU A 465 -2.79 6.39 4.40
CA LEU A 465 -3.34 5.53 3.35
C LEU A 465 -3.42 6.33 2.06
N THR A 466 -3.00 5.74 0.96
CA THR A 466 -3.14 6.32 -0.38
C THR A 466 -3.90 5.37 -1.29
N ALA A 467 -4.78 5.93 -2.11
CA ALA A 467 -5.46 5.21 -3.19
C ALA A 467 -4.93 5.68 -4.53
N SER A 468 -4.74 4.76 -5.47
CA SER A 468 -4.21 5.07 -6.79
C SER A 468 -4.99 4.38 -7.90
N THR A 469 -4.95 4.97 -9.07
CA THR A 469 -5.48 4.37 -10.31
C THR A 469 -4.66 3.18 -10.82
N ASP A 470 -3.73 2.66 -10.03
CA ASP A 470 -3.00 1.41 -10.28
C ASP A 470 -3.69 0.16 -9.69
N ASN A 471 -4.96 0.27 -9.26
CA ASN A 471 -5.77 -0.76 -8.59
C ASN A 471 -5.25 -1.16 -7.20
N THR A 472 -4.48 -0.31 -6.55
CA THR A 472 -3.95 -0.60 -5.21
C THR A 472 -4.20 0.53 -4.22
N LEU A 473 -4.38 0.16 -2.97
CA LEU A 473 -4.25 1.04 -1.82
C LEU A 473 -2.92 0.72 -1.13
N ARG A 474 -2.25 1.73 -0.59
CA ARG A 474 -1.01 1.52 0.17
C ARG A 474 -1.09 2.19 1.52
N ILE A 475 -0.65 1.47 2.53
CA ILE A 475 -0.49 1.98 3.88
C ILE A 475 0.99 2.28 4.10
N TRP A 476 1.27 3.51 4.50
CA TRP A 476 2.62 4.01 4.68
C TRP A 476 2.90 4.34 6.14
N ASN A 477 4.12 4.12 6.55
CA ASN A 477 4.66 4.76 7.75
C ASN A 477 5.23 6.11 7.35
N VAL A 478 4.60 7.19 7.84
CA VAL A 478 5.02 8.56 7.51
C VAL A 478 6.43 8.89 8.02
N GLN A 479 6.84 8.30 9.15
CA GLN A 479 8.15 8.57 9.74
C GLN A 479 9.32 7.91 8.97
N SER A 480 9.12 6.66 8.51
CA SER A 480 10.15 5.93 7.75
C SER A 480 10.05 6.14 6.24
N GLY A 481 8.91 6.63 5.73
CA GLY A 481 8.64 6.71 4.29
C GLY A 481 8.38 5.36 3.62
N GLU A 482 8.30 4.27 4.38
CA GLU A 482 8.17 2.92 3.85
C GLU A 482 6.71 2.49 3.73
N SER A 483 6.41 1.75 2.65
CA SER A 483 5.11 1.10 2.47
C SER A 483 5.01 -0.09 3.41
N LYS A 484 4.11 -0.02 4.39
CA LYS A 484 3.82 -1.11 5.32
C LYS A 484 3.04 -2.23 4.65
N ARG A 485 2.08 -1.89 3.78
CA ARG A 485 1.17 -2.87 3.18
C ARG A 485 0.57 -2.35 1.88
N VAL A 486 0.22 -3.30 1.01
CA VAL A 486 -0.48 -3.03 -0.26
C VAL A 486 -1.77 -3.83 -0.25
N LEU A 487 -2.91 -3.14 -0.38
CA LEU A 487 -4.23 -3.75 -0.46
C LEU A 487 -4.65 -3.78 -1.93
N SER A 488 -5.21 -4.90 -2.36
CA SER A 488 -5.62 -5.11 -3.75
C SER A 488 -6.91 -5.92 -3.86
N GLY A 489 -7.55 -5.88 -5.03
CA GLY A 489 -8.78 -6.64 -5.30
C GLY A 489 -9.90 -5.81 -5.93
N HIS A 490 -9.93 -4.47 -5.71
CA HIS A 490 -10.82 -3.55 -6.42
C HIS A 490 -10.21 -3.13 -7.76
N VAL A 491 -11.04 -2.62 -8.66
CA VAL A 491 -10.63 -2.09 -9.96
C VAL A 491 -10.75 -0.58 -9.94
N ASN A 492 -9.63 0.11 -10.19
CA ASN A 492 -9.54 1.55 -10.29
C ASN A 492 -8.47 1.93 -11.32
N GLN A 493 -8.86 2.25 -12.54
CA GLN A 493 -7.93 2.51 -13.66
C GLN A 493 -8.06 3.92 -14.26
N LYS A 494 -9.24 4.52 -14.18
CA LYS A 494 -9.56 5.78 -14.86
C LYS A 494 -10.17 6.82 -13.94
N HIS A 495 -11.12 6.39 -13.09
CA HIS A 495 -11.97 7.29 -12.33
C HIS A 495 -11.43 7.48 -10.92
N PHE A 496 -11.77 8.59 -10.30
CA PHE A 496 -11.59 8.73 -8.88
C PHE A 496 -12.78 8.02 -8.22
N VAL A 497 -12.49 6.91 -7.59
CA VAL A 497 -13.45 6.12 -6.82
C VAL A 497 -13.37 6.55 -5.36
N GLY A 498 -14.49 6.61 -4.67
CA GLY A 498 -14.52 7.08 -3.28
C GLY A 498 -13.63 6.22 -2.37
N LEU A 499 -12.99 6.87 -1.40
CA LEU A 499 -12.22 6.23 -0.33
C LEU A 499 -12.68 6.76 1.02
N ALA A 500 -12.98 5.88 1.94
CA ALA A 500 -13.34 6.23 3.31
C ALA A 500 -12.62 5.36 4.33
N LEU A 501 -12.18 5.98 5.41
CA LEU A 501 -11.44 5.36 6.51
C LEU A 501 -12.21 5.49 7.80
N LYS A 502 -12.24 4.39 8.57
CA LYS A 502 -12.72 4.37 9.94
C LYS A 502 -11.91 3.35 10.74
N ASP A 503 -11.18 3.79 11.74
CA ASP A 503 -10.32 2.95 12.59
C ASP A 503 -9.40 2.04 11.76
N ASP A 504 -9.62 0.73 11.76
CA ASP A 504 -8.87 -0.24 10.98
C ASP A 504 -9.60 -0.69 9.71
N TRP A 505 -10.79 -0.12 9.42
CA TRP A 505 -11.59 -0.42 8.25
C TRP A 505 -11.40 0.60 7.14
N VAL A 506 -11.34 0.11 5.92
CA VAL A 506 -11.20 0.90 4.69
C VAL A 506 -12.31 0.52 3.74
N ALA A 507 -13.15 1.46 3.37
CA ALA A 507 -14.15 1.29 2.33
C ALA A 507 -13.67 2.00 1.06
N VAL A 508 -13.67 1.32 -0.06
CA VAL A 508 -13.27 1.87 -1.36
C VAL A 508 -14.24 1.46 -2.45
N GLY A 509 -14.57 2.40 -3.29
CA GLY A 509 -15.34 2.16 -4.51
C GLY A 509 -14.52 1.44 -5.57
N SER A 510 -15.22 0.92 -6.59
CA SER A 510 -14.61 0.27 -7.75
C SER A 510 -15.28 0.73 -9.04
N GLU A 511 -14.55 0.65 -10.14
CA GLU A 511 -15.06 0.84 -11.50
C GLU A 511 -16.00 -0.31 -11.94
N THR A 512 -16.09 -1.38 -11.16
CA THR A 512 -17.03 -2.49 -11.37
C THR A 512 -18.40 -2.27 -10.72
N ASN A 513 -18.72 -1.05 -10.30
CA ASN A 513 -19.94 -0.70 -9.54
C ASN A 513 -20.10 -1.51 -8.25
N GLU A 514 -19.00 -1.74 -7.56
CA GLU A 514 -18.94 -2.50 -6.32
C GLU A 514 -18.25 -1.70 -5.22
N LEU A 515 -18.70 -1.88 -3.99
CA LEU A 515 -18.00 -1.41 -2.79
C LEU A 515 -17.15 -2.55 -2.23
N PHE A 516 -15.90 -2.27 -1.97
CA PHE A 516 -14.97 -3.17 -1.29
C PHE A 516 -14.66 -2.65 0.11
N VAL A 517 -14.71 -3.54 1.10
CA VAL A 517 -14.33 -3.23 2.47
C VAL A 517 -13.16 -4.10 2.88
N TYR A 518 -12.09 -3.43 3.30
CA TYR A 518 -10.85 -4.04 3.76
C TYR A 518 -10.68 -3.80 5.26
N ASN A 519 -9.94 -4.68 5.90
CA ASN A 519 -9.26 -4.36 7.15
C ASN A 519 -7.79 -4.05 6.86
N LYS A 520 -7.22 -3.02 7.49
CA LYS A 520 -5.81 -2.62 7.29
C LYS A 520 -4.80 -3.73 7.57
N ALA A 521 -5.19 -4.73 8.33
CA ALA A 521 -4.35 -5.88 8.65
C ALA A 521 -4.26 -6.92 7.51
N LEU A 522 -5.18 -6.89 6.53
CA LEU A 522 -5.28 -7.89 5.47
C LEU A 522 -5.09 -7.27 4.09
N ASP A 523 -4.43 -7.98 3.18
CA ASP A 523 -4.08 -7.48 1.84
C ASP A 523 -5.24 -7.57 0.83
N SER A 524 -6.27 -8.35 1.17
CA SER A 524 -7.46 -8.58 0.34
C SER A 524 -8.73 -8.06 1.00
N PRO A 525 -9.79 -7.78 0.21
CA PRO A 525 -11.06 -7.32 0.75
C PRO A 525 -11.74 -8.41 1.58
N ILE A 526 -12.36 -8.00 2.68
CA ILE A 526 -13.15 -8.88 3.53
C ILE A 526 -14.58 -8.97 3.00
N HIS A 527 -15.16 -7.83 2.64
CA HIS A 527 -16.51 -7.74 2.13
C HIS A 527 -16.55 -7.05 0.79
N ARG A 528 -17.49 -7.48 -0.03
CA ARG A 528 -17.81 -6.89 -1.31
C ARG A 528 -19.32 -6.77 -1.44
N TYR A 529 -19.80 -5.60 -1.86
CA TYR A 529 -21.21 -5.36 -2.14
C TYR A 529 -21.36 -4.87 -3.58
N SER A 530 -22.11 -5.62 -4.40
CA SER A 530 -22.41 -5.25 -5.79
C SER A 530 -23.71 -4.44 -5.85
N PHE A 531 -23.68 -3.33 -6.56
CA PHE A 531 -24.85 -2.47 -6.77
C PHE A 531 -25.76 -2.94 -7.90
N GLY A 532 -25.47 -4.10 -8.50
CA GLY A 532 -26.23 -4.69 -9.57
C GLY A 532 -25.89 -4.12 -10.95
N GLU A 533 -26.19 -4.89 -11.98
CA GLU A 533 -26.20 -4.42 -13.36
C GLU A 533 -27.59 -3.84 -13.64
N THR A 534 -27.65 -2.59 -14.13
CA THR A 534 -28.89 -2.04 -14.67
C THR A 534 -29.18 -2.77 -15.98
N GLU A 535 -30.20 -3.64 -15.97
CA GLU A 535 -30.65 -4.37 -17.15
C GLU A 535 -30.95 -3.37 -18.29
N GLY A 536 -30.21 -3.47 -19.37
CA GLY A 536 -30.54 -2.82 -20.64
C GLY A 536 -29.77 -1.59 -21.04
N GLN A 537 -28.76 -1.13 -20.28
CA GLN A 537 -27.88 -0.05 -20.71
C GLN A 537 -26.41 -0.48 -20.67
N ASN A 538 -25.69 -0.28 -21.79
CA ASN A 538 -24.23 -0.43 -21.89
C ASN A 538 -23.46 0.65 -21.08
N SER A 539 -24.00 1.13 -19.96
CA SER A 539 -23.40 2.14 -19.12
C SER A 539 -22.62 1.46 -17.98
N HIS A 540 -21.30 1.55 -18.06
CA HIS A 540 -20.42 1.11 -16.98
C HIS A 540 -20.52 2.12 -15.83
N HIS A 541 -21.34 1.82 -14.82
CA HIS A 541 -21.42 2.58 -13.59
C HIS A 541 -20.23 2.24 -12.69
N PHE A 542 -19.87 3.18 -11.82
CA PHE A 542 -18.80 3.01 -10.84
C PHE A 542 -19.18 3.71 -9.53
N ILE A 543 -18.56 3.32 -8.44
CA ILE A 543 -18.76 3.98 -7.15
C ILE A 543 -17.89 5.23 -7.11
N SER A 544 -18.54 6.39 -7.10
CA SER A 544 -17.88 7.70 -7.22
C SER A 544 -17.50 8.33 -5.88
N ALA A 545 -18.24 8.06 -4.82
CA ALA A 545 -17.97 8.60 -3.48
C ALA A 545 -18.36 7.60 -2.39
N THR A 546 -17.58 7.57 -1.31
CA THR A 546 -17.83 6.76 -0.13
C THR A 546 -17.54 7.56 1.13
N CYS A 547 -18.34 7.36 2.18
CA CYS A 547 -18.13 8.00 3.46
C CYS A 547 -18.60 7.08 4.60
N TRP A 548 -17.76 6.89 5.63
CA TRP A 548 -18.20 6.27 6.88
C TRP A 548 -18.96 7.26 7.73
N LYS A 549 -20.07 6.80 8.31
CA LYS A 549 -20.65 7.56 9.42
C LYS A 549 -19.75 7.43 10.64
N PRO A 550 -19.22 8.52 11.20
CA PRO A 550 -18.41 8.44 12.40
C PRO A 550 -19.17 7.75 13.54
N ARG A 551 -18.50 7.00 14.40
CA ARG A 551 -19.08 6.27 15.55
C ARG A 551 -20.21 5.29 15.22
N SER A 552 -20.35 4.84 13.98
CA SER A 552 -21.37 3.87 13.54
C SER A 552 -20.78 2.95 12.49
N GLU A 553 -21.27 1.73 12.36
CA GLU A 553 -20.87 0.76 11.33
C GLU A 553 -21.60 0.98 9.99
N MET A 554 -22.01 2.22 9.71
CA MET A 554 -22.73 2.57 8.48
C MET A 554 -21.82 3.26 7.47
N ILE A 555 -21.98 2.90 6.20
CA ILE A 555 -21.24 3.42 5.06
C ILE A 555 -22.23 4.03 4.08
N LEU A 556 -21.99 5.27 3.67
CA LEU A 556 -22.70 5.90 2.57
C LEU A 556 -21.88 5.75 1.30
N CYS A 557 -22.53 5.33 0.22
CA CYS A 557 -21.90 5.15 -1.07
C CYS A 557 -22.75 5.74 -2.17
N ALA A 558 -22.13 6.47 -3.08
CA ALA A 558 -22.76 6.99 -4.27
C ALA A 558 -22.24 6.28 -5.51
N SER A 559 -23.15 5.89 -6.39
CA SER A 559 -22.82 5.41 -7.73
C SER A 559 -22.84 6.57 -8.74
N SER A 560 -22.16 6.38 -9.86
CA SER A 560 -22.09 7.37 -10.94
C SER A 560 -23.44 7.63 -11.64
N ASP A 561 -24.46 6.80 -11.36
CA ASP A 561 -25.85 7.05 -11.76
C ASP A 561 -26.56 8.10 -10.89
N GLY A 562 -25.93 8.51 -9.78
CA GLY A 562 -26.44 9.49 -8.82
C GLY A 562 -27.22 8.87 -7.67
N ASN A 563 -27.40 7.56 -7.65
CA ASN A 563 -28.04 6.90 -6.52
C ASN A 563 -27.08 6.83 -5.33
N LEU A 564 -27.62 7.13 -4.16
CA LEU A 564 -26.92 7.02 -2.90
C LEU A 564 -27.47 5.82 -2.12
N ARG A 565 -26.60 5.02 -1.54
CA ARG A 565 -26.97 3.87 -0.71
C ARG A 565 -26.31 3.95 0.66
N VAL A 566 -27.08 3.56 1.66
CA VAL A 566 -26.63 3.42 3.04
C VAL A 566 -26.50 1.94 3.33
N LEU A 567 -25.30 1.50 3.67
CA LEU A 567 -24.97 0.12 4.00
C LEU A 567 -24.58 0.02 5.47
N SER A 568 -24.99 -1.04 6.14
CA SER A 568 -24.47 -1.40 7.48
C SER A 568 -23.48 -2.55 7.38
N LEU A 569 -22.43 -2.48 8.17
CA LEU A 569 -21.49 -3.57 8.37
C LEU A 569 -21.92 -4.33 9.65
N GLU A 570 -22.61 -5.47 9.47
CA GLU A 570 -23.15 -6.31 10.56
C GLU A 570 -22.22 -7.48 10.90
#